data_630f4da8b75af2f39ad963ec7eb0614f
#
_entry.id   630f4da8b75af2f39ad963ec7eb0614f
#
_cell.length_a   1.000
_cell.length_b   1.000
_cell.length_c   1.000
_cell.angle_alpha   90.00
_cell.angle_beta   90.00
_cell.angle_gamma   90.00
#
_symmetry.space_group_name_H-M   'P 1'
#
loop_
_entity.id
_entity.type
_entity.pdbx_description
1 polymer ?
#
loop_
_entity_poly.entity_id
_entity_poly.type
_entity_poly.pdbx_seq_one_letter_code
_entity_poly.pdbx_strand_id
1 'polypeptide(L)'
;MTLRRAGWLLLLLAALGALGAIAAYGVLQRWLDTPLAIGEVAIEIDIPRGQSLAATARELESRGVLEHPRWLQAFARTTGADARIKAGEYAIVPGTTPRGLLALFESGAVVQHSVTIVEGWTFRDLRDALEKEPHLDNTLAGRDDAAVMTALGEDGMHPEGLFFPDTYLFGKGTTDLEILRQARERMRRELDAAWNARADDLPIQTSYQALILASIVEKETALAAERPRIAGVFTERLRIGMRLQTDPTVIYGLGTGYDGNLRRADLERDGPYNTYTRAGLPPTPIALPGAAALQAAVRPDERGELYFVATGLPDGSHEFSRTLAAHEAAVKRYLVRYRQRNSGR
;
A
#
# COMPACT_ATOMS: atom_id res chain seq x y z
N MET A 1 30.29 -74.10 17.33
CA MET A 1 30.23 -72.77 17.95
C MET A 1 28.92 -72.69 18.72
N THR A 2 28.93 -72.63 20.05
CA THR A 2 27.69 -72.76 20.85
C THR A 2 26.77 -71.57 20.70
N LEU A 3 25.43 -71.76 20.63
CA LEU A 3 24.39 -70.75 20.56
C LEU A 3 24.61 -69.56 21.53
N ARG A 4 25.20 -69.80 22.68
CA ARG A 4 25.57 -68.76 23.65
C ARG A 4 26.61 -67.75 23.09
N ARG A 5 27.62 -68.21 22.36
CA ARG A 5 28.66 -67.33 21.77
C ARG A 5 28.10 -66.52 20.66
N ALA A 6 27.15 -67.01 19.83
CA ALA A 6 26.47 -66.28 18.80
C ALA A 6 25.61 -65.17 19.38
N GLY A 7 24.88 -65.42 20.52
CA GLY A 7 24.10 -64.44 21.23
C GLY A 7 24.93 -63.27 21.78
N TRP A 8 26.06 -63.51 22.36
CA TRP A 8 27.00 -62.48 22.86
C TRP A 8 27.59 -61.65 21.73
N LEU A 9 27.83 -62.21 20.54
CA LEU A 9 28.35 -61.50 19.38
C LEU A 9 27.28 -60.54 18.81
N LEU A 10 26.01 -60.95 18.75
CA LEU A 10 24.91 -60.11 18.34
C LEU A 10 24.67 -58.94 19.30
N LEU A 11 24.73 -59.17 20.61
CA LEU A 11 24.64 -58.11 21.62
C LEU A 11 25.80 -57.10 21.51
N LEU A 12 27.02 -57.58 21.25
CA LEU A 12 28.17 -56.71 21.08
C LEU A 12 28.07 -55.87 19.82
N LEU A 13 27.59 -56.42 18.69
CA LEU A 13 27.30 -55.70 17.45
C LEU A 13 26.20 -54.68 17.64
N ALA A 14 25.12 -55.02 18.35
CA ALA A 14 24.03 -54.09 18.68
C ALA A 14 24.50 -52.92 19.56
N ALA A 15 25.36 -53.24 20.59
CA ALA A 15 25.94 -52.20 21.43
C ALA A 15 26.90 -51.26 20.66
N LEU A 16 27.75 -51.80 19.78
CA LEU A 16 28.60 -51.00 18.89
C LEU A 16 27.79 -50.17 17.94
N GLY A 17 26.71 -50.71 17.35
CA GLY A 17 25.77 -49.97 16.51
C GLY A 17 25.08 -48.83 17.25
N ALA A 18 24.63 -49.08 18.49
CA ALA A 18 24.04 -48.05 19.35
C ALA A 18 25.01 -46.93 19.71
N LEU A 19 26.26 -47.28 20.06
CA LEU A 19 27.32 -46.30 20.33
C LEU A 19 27.65 -45.48 19.08
N GLY A 20 27.72 -46.10 17.91
CA GLY A 20 27.93 -45.43 16.63
C GLY A 20 26.78 -44.45 16.31
N ALA A 21 25.52 -44.84 16.53
CA ALA A 21 24.35 -44.01 16.33
C ALA A 21 24.32 -42.79 17.28
N ILE A 22 24.68 -43.00 18.56
CA ILE A 22 24.79 -41.91 19.55
C ILE A 22 25.89 -40.93 19.17
N ALA A 23 27.05 -41.44 18.73
CA ALA A 23 28.15 -40.59 18.26
C ALA A 23 27.75 -39.78 17.02
N ALA A 24 27.14 -40.42 16.02
CA ALA A 24 26.66 -39.77 14.82
C ALA A 24 25.58 -38.69 15.11
N TYR A 25 24.66 -39.01 16.04
CA TYR A 25 23.69 -38.04 16.53
C TYR A 25 24.35 -36.84 17.21
N GLY A 26 25.37 -37.08 18.06
CA GLY A 26 26.12 -36.01 18.71
C GLY A 26 26.85 -35.10 17.71
N VAL A 27 27.43 -35.67 16.65
CA VAL A 27 28.08 -34.91 15.57
C VAL A 27 27.04 -34.07 14.81
N LEU A 28 25.90 -34.66 14.48
CA LEU A 28 24.80 -33.94 13.79
C LEU A 28 24.30 -32.76 14.65
N GLN A 29 24.09 -32.96 15.96
CA GLN A 29 23.62 -31.88 16.84
C GLN A 29 24.62 -30.73 16.91
N ARG A 30 25.91 -31.03 17.05
CA ARG A 30 26.97 -30.01 17.05
C ARG A 30 27.00 -29.24 15.74
N TRP A 31 26.90 -29.91 14.61
CA TRP A 31 26.86 -29.25 13.30
C TRP A 31 25.61 -28.39 13.15
N LEU A 32 24.42 -28.85 13.59
CA LEU A 32 23.17 -28.07 13.55
C LEU A 32 23.26 -26.76 14.35
N ASP A 33 24.14 -26.71 15.36
CA ASP A 33 24.32 -25.54 16.22
C ASP A 33 25.61 -24.75 15.89
N THR A 34 26.38 -25.16 14.87
CA THR A 34 27.55 -24.43 14.37
C THR A 34 27.09 -23.35 13.37
N PRO A 35 27.57 -22.10 13.50
CA PRO A 35 27.24 -21.06 12.53
C PRO A 35 27.59 -21.43 11.08
N LEU A 36 26.75 -21.03 10.15
CA LEU A 36 26.98 -21.16 8.71
C LEU A 36 28.17 -20.31 8.26
N ALA A 37 28.81 -20.68 7.15
CA ALA A 37 29.93 -19.96 6.56
C ALA A 37 29.46 -18.68 5.84
N ILE A 38 28.97 -17.72 6.61
CA ILE A 38 28.51 -16.41 6.13
C ILE A 38 29.54 -15.37 6.57
N GLY A 39 29.94 -14.47 5.67
CA GLY A 39 30.83 -13.35 6.00
C GLY A 39 30.17 -12.34 6.94
N GLU A 40 30.66 -11.11 6.94
CA GLU A 40 30.13 -10.04 7.80
C GLU A 40 28.79 -9.45 7.33
N VAL A 41 28.39 -9.72 6.07
CA VAL A 41 27.17 -9.19 5.44
C VAL A 41 26.15 -10.31 5.29
N ALA A 42 24.88 -10.00 5.55
CA ALA A 42 23.76 -10.93 5.33
C ALA A 42 23.69 -11.37 3.87
N ILE A 43 23.31 -12.63 3.65
CA ILE A 43 23.13 -13.22 2.32
C ILE A 43 21.63 -13.36 2.07
N GLU A 44 21.17 -12.82 0.94
CA GLU A 44 19.78 -13.00 0.50
C GLU A 44 19.64 -14.27 -0.33
N ILE A 45 18.62 -15.05 -0.03
CA ILE A 45 18.21 -16.23 -0.80
C ILE A 45 16.73 -16.14 -1.11
N ASP A 46 16.39 -16.43 -2.37
CA ASP A 46 15.00 -16.52 -2.82
C ASP A 46 14.55 -17.98 -2.85
N ILE A 47 13.42 -18.27 -2.22
CA ILE A 47 12.77 -19.59 -2.25
C ILE A 47 11.47 -19.44 -3.03
N PRO A 48 11.46 -19.73 -4.35
CA PRO A 48 10.26 -19.67 -5.17
C PRO A 48 9.14 -20.59 -4.66
N ARG A 49 7.90 -20.24 -4.96
CA ARG A 49 6.73 -21.08 -4.62
C ARG A 49 6.89 -22.48 -5.24
N GLY A 50 6.81 -23.52 -4.38
CA GLY A 50 6.97 -24.92 -4.80
C GLY A 50 8.41 -25.42 -4.84
N GLN A 51 9.42 -24.61 -4.55
CA GLN A 51 10.79 -25.06 -4.40
C GLN A 51 10.95 -25.93 -3.17
N SER A 52 11.61 -27.08 -3.32
CA SER A 52 11.87 -28.00 -2.21
C SER A 52 13.07 -27.55 -1.36
N LEU A 53 13.08 -27.89 -0.07
CA LEU A 53 14.25 -27.69 0.80
C LEU A 53 15.53 -28.29 0.19
N ALA A 54 15.40 -29.42 -0.50
CA ALA A 54 16.55 -30.09 -1.16
C ALA A 54 17.17 -29.20 -2.26
N ALA A 55 16.37 -28.42 -2.98
CA ALA A 55 16.86 -27.50 -3.99
C ALA A 55 17.53 -26.29 -3.34
N THR A 56 16.87 -25.69 -2.34
CA THR A 56 17.40 -24.56 -1.56
C THR A 56 18.73 -24.92 -0.86
N ALA A 57 18.81 -26.10 -0.23
CA ALA A 57 20.02 -26.56 0.43
C ALA A 57 21.20 -26.76 -0.53
N ARG A 58 20.94 -27.24 -1.75
CA ARG A 58 21.97 -27.36 -2.80
C ARG A 58 22.43 -25.98 -3.31
N GLU A 59 21.51 -25.05 -3.42
CA GLU A 59 21.85 -23.68 -3.79
C GLU A 59 22.76 -23.04 -2.75
N LEU A 60 22.45 -23.18 -1.47
CA LEU A 60 23.30 -22.72 -0.37
C LEU A 60 24.66 -23.41 -0.36
N GLU A 61 24.73 -24.71 -0.69
CA GLU A 61 25.99 -25.44 -0.88
C GLU A 61 26.81 -24.84 -2.02
N SER A 62 26.19 -24.57 -3.18
CA SER A 62 26.89 -24.00 -4.34
C SER A 62 27.44 -22.60 -4.09
N ARG A 63 26.81 -21.85 -3.16
CA ARG A 63 27.28 -20.54 -2.69
C ARG A 63 28.31 -20.62 -1.55
N GLY A 64 28.69 -21.86 -1.12
CA GLY A 64 29.63 -22.08 -0.02
C GLY A 64 29.10 -21.73 1.36
N VAL A 65 27.79 -21.57 1.52
CA VAL A 65 27.13 -21.20 2.79
C VAL A 65 26.83 -22.42 3.65
N LEU A 66 26.46 -23.55 3.02
CA LEU A 66 26.05 -24.79 3.69
C LEU A 66 26.95 -25.97 3.25
N GLU A 67 27.71 -26.55 4.17
CA GLU A 67 28.64 -27.64 3.84
C GLU A 67 27.96 -29.02 3.66
N HIS A 68 26.88 -29.28 4.41
CA HIS A 68 26.25 -30.63 4.46
C HIS A 68 24.73 -30.56 4.17
N PRO A 69 24.29 -30.31 2.92
CA PRO A 69 22.87 -30.14 2.57
C PRO A 69 22.04 -31.40 2.88
N ARG A 70 22.64 -32.61 2.76
CA ARG A 70 21.92 -33.85 3.06
C ARG A 70 21.62 -34.02 4.56
N TRP A 71 22.46 -33.48 5.45
CA TRP A 71 22.21 -33.52 6.89
C TRP A 71 21.07 -32.60 7.26
N LEU A 72 21.03 -31.40 6.67
CA LEU A 72 19.90 -30.47 6.84
C LEU A 72 18.58 -31.09 6.39
N GLN A 73 18.57 -31.73 5.20
CA GLN A 73 17.39 -32.41 4.68
C GLN A 73 16.94 -33.59 5.57
N ALA A 74 17.87 -34.41 6.04
CA ALA A 74 17.57 -35.53 6.94
C ALA A 74 16.96 -35.03 8.25
N PHE A 75 17.54 -33.99 8.84
CA PHE A 75 17.02 -33.39 10.07
C PHE A 75 15.63 -32.75 9.83
N ALA A 76 15.43 -32.00 8.76
CA ALA A 76 14.15 -31.39 8.43
C ALA A 76 13.03 -32.44 8.25
N ARG A 77 13.34 -33.61 7.61
CA ARG A 77 12.37 -34.70 7.47
C ARG A 77 12.00 -35.34 8.81
N THR A 78 12.97 -35.53 9.72
CA THR A 78 12.67 -36.11 11.04
C THR A 78 11.83 -35.20 11.93
N THR A 79 11.91 -33.88 11.71
CA THR A 79 11.15 -32.85 12.45
C THR A 79 9.89 -32.39 11.72
N GLY A 80 9.70 -32.81 10.45
CA GLY A 80 8.62 -32.33 9.58
C GLY A 80 8.78 -30.88 9.12
N ALA A 81 9.97 -30.29 9.30
CA ALA A 81 10.28 -28.91 8.93
C ALA A 81 10.23 -28.70 7.41
N ASP A 82 10.60 -29.74 6.64
CA ASP A 82 10.61 -29.70 5.18
C ASP A 82 9.23 -29.39 4.54
N ALA A 83 8.14 -29.77 5.23
CA ALA A 83 6.77 -29.47 4.79
C ALA A 83 6.27 -28.09 5.24
N ARG A 84 7.00 -27.38 6.10
CA ARG A 84 6.59 -26.10 6.69
C ARG A 84 7.35 -24.90 6.16
N ILE A 85 8.29 -25.11 5.24
CA ILE A 85 9.05 -24.04 4.59
C ILE A 85 8.12 -23.15 3.78
N LYS A 86 8.24 -21.85 3.99
CA LYS A 86 7.48 -20.83 3.25
C LYS A 86 8.33 -20.26 2.11
N ALA A 87 7.69 -20.02 0.97
CA ALA A 87 8.32 -19.32 -0.13
C ALA A 87 8.55 -17.84 0.21
N GLY A 88 9.56 -17.23 -0.39
CA GLY A 88 9.90 -15.84 -0.23
C GLY A 88 11.41 -15.58 -0.20
N GLU A 89 11.79 -14.34 -0.11
CA GLU A 89 13.17 -13.89 -0.02
C GLU A 89 13.59 -13.79 1.46
N TYR A 90 14.69 -14.43 1.82
CA TYR A 90 15.17 -14.49 3.20
C TYR A 90 16.56 -13.88 3.30
N ALA A 91 16.78 -13.04 4.32
CA ALA A 91 18.10 -12.56 4.70
C ALA A 91 18.70 -13.49 5.76
N ILE A 92 19.76 -14.21 5.41
CA ILE A 92 20.50 -15.07 6.31
C ILE A 92 21.64 -14.24 6.90
N VAL A 93 21.53 -13.93 8.19
CA VAL A 93 22.48 -13.06 8.88
C VAL A 93 23.68 -13.84 9.41
N PRO A 94 24.87 -13.22 9.60
CA PRO A 94 26.01 -13.82 10.25
C PRO A 94 25.64 -14.41 11.60
N GLY A 95 26.18 -15.61 11.90
CA GLY A 95 25.85 -16.34 13.12
C GLY A 95 24.61 -17.26 13.02
N THR A 96 23.86 -17.22 11.91
CA THR A 96 22.78 -18.18 11.66
C THR A 96 23.35 -19.60 11.61
N THR A 97 22.70 -20.53 12.33
CA THR A 97 23.06 -21.98 12.35
C THR A 97 22.14 -22.74 11.39
N PRO A 98 22.47 -23.99 10.98
CA PRO A 98 21.57 -24.82 10.19
C PRO A 98 20.18 -25.01 10.82
N ARG A 99 20.11 -25.12 12.15
CA ARG A 99 18.86 -25.17 12.90
C ARG A 99 18.11 -23.83 12.81
N GLY A 100 18.81 -22.72 13.00
CA GLY A 100 18.27 -21.37 12.87
C GLY A 100 17.77 -21.06 11.46
N LEU A 101 18.45 -21.58 10.44
CA LEU A 101 18.05 -21.48 9.04
C LEU A 101 16.68 -22.14 8.77
N LEU A 102 16.48 -23.37 9.28
CA LEU A 102 15.17 -24.02 9.17
C LEU A 102 14.08 -23.23 9.90
N ALA A 103 14.37 -22.77 11.12
CA ALA A 103 13.43 -21.93 11.87
C ALA A 103 13.09 -20.63 11.14
N LEU A 104 14.07 -20.00 10.48
CA LEU A 104 13.86 -18.81 9.64
C LEU A 104 12.87 -19.11 8.49
N PHE A 105 13.10 -20.20 7.74
CA PHE A 105 12.23 -20.60 6.64
C PHE A 105 10.82 -21.01 7.08
N GLU A 106 10.69 -21.66 8.24
CA GLU A 106 9.39 -22.02 8.82
C GLU A 106 8.62 -20.79 9.32
N SER A 107 9.31 -19.82 9.89
CA SER A 107 8.67 -18.59 10.40
C SER A 107 8.01 -17.78 9.30
N GLY A 108 8.61 -17.78 8.08
CA GLY A 108 8.20 -16.91 6.99
C GLY A 108 8.61 -15.46 7.21
N ALA A 109 9.64 -15.19 7.99
CA ALA A 109 10.24 -13.87 8.18
C ALA A 109 11.01 -13.46 6.91
N VAL A 110 10.27 -13.25 5.82
CA VAL A 110 10.81 -12.85 4.51
C VAL A 110 11.23 -11.38 4.52
N VAL A 111 12.14 -11.02 3.63
CA VAL A 111 12.49 -9.62 3.36
C VAL A 111 11.22 -8.89 2.95
N GLN A 112 10.96 -7.74 3.58
CA GLN A 112 9.80 -6.92 3.31
C GLN A 112 10.19 -5.76 2.43
N HIS A 113 9.52 -5.65 1.29
CA HIS A 113 9.53 -4.49 0.43
C HIS A 113 8.31 -3.62 0.73
N SER A 114 8.26 -2.40 0.21
CA SER A 114 7.12 -1.52 0.42
C SER A 114 6.82 -0.70 -0.81
N VAL A 115 5.54 -0.49 -1.07
CA VAL A 115 5.06 0.49 -2.04
C VAL A 115 4.13 1.47 -1.33
N THR A 116 4.35 2.77 -1.54
CA THR A 116 3.54 3.82 -0.93
C THR A 116 2.59 4.41 -1.96
N ILE A 117 1.30 4.33 -1.66
CA ILE A 117 0.23 5.03 -2.37
C ILE A 117 0.02 6.36 -1.66
N VAL A 118 0.20 7.49 -2.37
CA VAL A 118 0.18 8.82 -1.77
C VAL A 118 -1.22 9.42 -1.84
N GLU A 119 -1.64 10.12 -0.77
CA GLU A 119 -2.90 10.88 -0.75
C GLU A 119 -2.95 11.88 -1.92
N GLY A 120 -4.10 11.98 -2.56
CA GLY A 120 -4.32 12.87 -3.69
C GLY A 120 -3.79 12.37 -5.04
N TRP A 121 -3.17 11.19 -5.12
CA TRP A 121 -2.88 10.53 -6.38
C TRP A 121 -4.15 10.16 -7.13
N THR A 122 -4.05 10.05 -8.44
CA THR A 122 -5.07 9.40 -9.28
C THR A 122 -4.81 7.89 -9.35
N PHE A 123 -5.80 7.14 -9.81
CA PHE A 123 -5.62 5.71 -10.09
C PHE A 123 -4.51 5.47 -11.12
N ARG A 124 -4.31 6.38 -12.07
CA ARG A 124 -3.18 6.30 -13.02
C ARG A 124 -1.83 6.40 -12.31
N ASP A 125 -1.66 7.36 -11.39
CA ASP A 125 -0.43 7.53 -10.62
C ASP A 125 -0.13 6.27 -9.79
N LEU A 126 -1.18 5.67 -9.21
CA LEU A 126 -1.08 4.39 -8.50
C LEU A 126 -0.60 3.27 -9.42
N ARG A 127 -1.20 3.12 -10.60
CA ARG A 127 -0.77 2.10 -11.57
C ARG A 127 0.68 2.29 -12.00
N ASP A 128 1.07 3.52 -12.29
CA ASP A 128 2.45 3.87 -12.66
C ASP A 128 3.45 3.53 -11.54
N ALA A 129 3.06 3.70 -10.28
CA ALA A 129 3.90 3.35 -9.14
C ALA A 129 4.06 1.83 -8.98
N LEU A 130 2.96 1.06 -9.13
CA LEU A 130 3.02 -0.40 -9.07
C LEU A 130 3.85 -0.99 -10.21
N GLU A 131 3.72 -0.46 -11.43
CA GLU A 131 4.48 -0.93 -12.59
C GLU A 131 5.99 -0.71 -12.45
N LYS A 132 6.39 0.35 -11.75
CA LYS A 132 7.80 0.70 -11.50
C LYS A 132 8.41 -0.03 -10.31
N GLU A 133 7.62 -0.74 -9.51
CA GLU A 133 8.13 -1.44 -8.32
C GLU A 133 8.80 -2.76 -8.73
N PRO A 134 10.14 -2.88 -8.62
CA PRO A 134 10.89 -4.00 -9.20
C PRO A 134 10.66 -5.35 -8.47
N HIS A 135 10.10 -5.33 -7.26
CA HIS A 135 9.88 -6.53 -6.46
C HIS A 135 8.44 -7.05 -6.53
N LEU A 136 7.56 -6.38 -7.31
CA LEU A 136 6.22 -6.86 -7.60
C LEU A 136 6.17 -7.65 -8.90
N ASP A 137 5.34 -8.69 -8.92
CA ASP A 137 4.98 -9.38 -10.14
C ASP A 137 3.87 -8.59 -10.86
N ASN A 138 4.22 -7.93 -11.97
CA ASN A 138 3.32 -7.07 -12.75
C ASN A 138 2.36 -7.90 -13.61
N THR A 139 1.29 -8.42 -13.01
CA THR A 139 0.27 -9.26 -13.66
C THR A 139 -0.79 -8.45 -14.42
N LEU A 140 -0.87 -7.14 -14.16
CA LEU A 140 -1.83 -6.21 -14.74
C LEU A 140 -1.21 -5.29 -15.81
N ALA A 141 0.07 -5.48 -16.14
CA ALA A 141 0.76 -4.68 -17.16
C ALA A 141 0.00 -4.73 -18.49
N GLY A 142 -0.21 -3.56 -19.10
CA GLY A 142 -0.90 -3.42 -20.39
C GLY A 142 -2.41 -3.66 -20.35
N ARG A 143 -3.02 -4.00 -19.21
CA ARG A 143 -4.47 -4.10 -19.06
C ARG A 143 -5.09 -2.71 -18.90
N ASP A 144 -6.27 -2.51 -19.49
CA ASP A 144 -7.06 -1.31 -19.26
C ASP A 144 -7.72 -1.33 -17.87
N ASP A 145 -8.26 -0.19 -17.45
CA ASP A 145 -8.87 -0.03 -16.13
C ASP A 145 -10.08 -0.94 -15.91
N ALA A 146 -10.86 -1.21 -16.96
CA ALA A 146 -12.01 -2.11 -16.87
C ALA A 146 -11.56 -3.55 -16.60
N ALA A 147 -10.51 -4.03 -17.28
CA ALA A 147 -9.95 -5.36 -17.06
C ALA A 147 -9.29 -5.50 -15.67
N VAL A 148 -8.71 -4.41 -15.14
CA VAL A 148 -8.19 -4.38 -13.75
C VAL A 148 -9.35 -4.53 -12.76
N MET A 149 -10.43 -3.77 -12.94
CA MET A 149 -11.60 -3.81 -12.06
C MET A 149 -12.30 -5.18 -12.12
N THR A 150 -12.40 -5.79 -13.30
CA THR A 150 -12.89 -7.18 -13.45
C THR A 150 -12.01 -8.18 -12.68
N ALA A 151 -10.68 -8.06 -12.73
CA ALA A 151 -9.75 -8.91 -11.98
C ALA A 151 -9.89 -8.73 -10.45
N LEU A 152 -10.37 -7.59 -10.00
CA LEU A 152 -10.69 -7.30 -8.60
C LEU A 152 -12.09 -7.80 -8.19
N GLY A 153 -12.95 -8.20 -9.14
CA GLY A 153 -14.35 -8.56 -8.91
C GLY A 153 -15.30 -7.35 -8.78
N GLU A 154 -14.90 -6.19 -9.29
CA GLU A 154 -15.61 -4.91 -9.22
C GLU A 154 -16.07 -4.46 -10.61
N ASP A 155 -16.71 -5.36 -11.36
CA ASP A 155 -17.13 -5.12 -12.74
C ASP A 155 -17.99 -3.84 -12.89
N GLY A 156 -17.62 -3.02 -13.87
CA GLY A 156 -18.34 -1.78 -14.21
C GLY A 156 -18.10 -0.61 -13.24
N MET A 157 -17.34 -0.80 -12.16
CA MET A 157 -16.94 0.29 -11.27
C MET A 157 -15.78 1.09 -11.85
N HIS A 158 -15.88 2.43 -11.74
CA HIS A 158 -14.74 3.30 -12.06
C HIS A 158 -13.68 3.22 -10.96
N PRO A 159 -12.40 3.00 -11.26
CA PRO A 159 -11.37 2.73 -10.25
C PRO A 159 -10.99 3.93 -9.38
N GLU A 160 -11.25 5.15 -9.86
CA GLU A 160 -10.81 6.37 -9.18
C GLU A 160 -11.38 6.48 -7.76
N GLY A 161 -10.51 6.79 -6.79
CA GLY A 161 -10.88 6.95 -5.39
C GLY A 161 -11.02 5.64 -4.61
N LEU A 162 -11.02 4.46 -5.25
CA LEU A 162 -11.35 3.19 -4.61
C LEU A 162 -10.21 2.53 -3.83
N PHE A 163 -8.99 3.07 -3.88
CA PHE A 163 -7.80 2.49 -3.27
C PHE A 163 -7.26 3.41 -2.18
N PHE A 164 -7.09 2.87 -0.97
CA PHE A 164 -6.68 3.69 0.17
C PHE A 164 -5.19 4.04 0.08
N PRO A 165 -4.84 5.33 0.22
CA PRO A 165 -3.45 5.75 0.29
C PRO A 165 -2.81 5.30 1.62
N ASP A 166 -1.76 4.49 1.54
CA ASP A 166 -0.96 4.01 2.66
C ASP A 166 0.34 3.37 2.14
N THR A 167 1.22 2.96 3.03
CA THR A 167 2.39 2.15 2.70
C THR A 167 2.04 0.67 2.87
N TYR A 168 2.11 -0.07 1.77
CA TYR A 168 1.82 -1.51 1.72
C TYR A 168 3.11 -2.30 1.75
N LEU A 169 3.26 -3.14 2.76
CA LEU A 169 4.38 -4.06 2.89
C LEU A 169 4.08 -5.35 2.15
N PHE A 170 5.08 -5.89 1.47
CA PHE A 170 4.92 -7.12 0.70
C PHE A 170 6.24 -7.90 0.60
N GLY A 171 6.16 -9.20 0.36
CA GLY A 171 7.29 -10.05 0.03
C GLY A 171 7.51 -10.11 -1.47
N LYS A 172 8.71 -10.46 -1.90
CA LYS A 172 9.03 -10.71 -3.32
C LYS A 172 8.08 -11.74 -3.92
N GLY A 173 7.65 -11.52 -5.17
CA GLY A 173 6.68 -12.36 -5.86
C GLY A 173 5.22 -12.10 -5.45
N THR A 174 4.96 -11.04 -4.69
CA THR A 174 3.61 -10.51 -4.52
C THR A 174 3.18 -9.82 -5.81
N THR A 175 1.93 -10.04 -6.24
CA THR A 175 1.41 -9.43 -7.46
C THR A 175 0.89 -8.01 -7.22
N ASP A 176 0.94 -7.17 -8.24
CA ASP A 176 0.29 -5.87 -8.28
C ASP A 176 -1.22 -5.96 -7.96
N LEU A 177 -1.89 -7.02 -8.42
CA LEU A 177 -3.29 -7.31 -8.11
C LEU A 177 -3.52 -7.54 -6.60
N GLU A 178 -2.59 -8.21 -5.90
CA GLU A 178 -2.68 -8.43 -4.46
C GLU A 178 -2.56 -7.11 -3.68
N ILE A 179 -1.69 -6.19 -4.10
CA ILE A 179 -1.58 -4.85 -3.51
C ILE A 179 -2.88 -4.05 -3.75
N LEU A 180 -3.40 -4.06 -4.97
CA LEU A 180 -4.67 -3.41 -5.28
C LEU A 180 -5.83 -3.95 -4.43
N ARG A 181 -5.91 -5.27 -4.22
CA ARG A 181 -6.92 -5.86 -3.32
C ARG A 181 -6.80 -5.37 -1.89
N GLN A 182 -5.59 -5.30 -1.36
CA GLN A 182 -5.35 -4.78 -0.01
C GLN A 182 -5.77 -3.31 0.10
N ALA A 183 -5.37 -2.48 -0.87
CA ALA A 183 -5.72 -1.06 -0.91
C ALA A 183 -7.23 -0.83 -1.07
N ARG A 184 -7.90 -1.64 -1.91
CA ARG A 184 -9.35 -1.61 -2.11
C ARG A 184 -10.11 -2.00 -0.85
N GLU A 185 -9.72 -3.09 -0.22
CA GLU A 185 -10.33 -3.56 1.03
C GLU A 185 -10.11 -2.55 2.18
N ARG A 186 -8.94 -1.92 2.23
CA ARG A 186 -8.66 -0.86 3.20
C ARG A 186 -9.57 0.35 2.96
N MET A 187 -9.72 0.81 1.71
CA MET A 187 -10.62 1.92 1.38
C MET A 187 -12.05 1.61 1.77
N ARG A 188 -12.54 0.40 1.48
CA ARG A 188 -13.88 -0.01 1.86
C ARG A 188 -14.09 0.12 3.38
N ARG A 189 -13.18 -0.40 4.19
CA ARG A 189 -13.27 -0.31 5.66
C ARG A 189 -13.24 1.13 6.17
N GLU A 190 -12.34 1.95 5.66
CA GLU A 190 -12.21 3.35 6.09
C GLU A 190 -13.44 4.18 5.68
N LEU A 191 -13.95 3.96 4.46
CA LEU A 191 -15.15 4.61 3.97
C LEU A 191 -16.40 4.18 4.76
N ASP A 192 -16.58 2.89 5.01
CA ASP A 192 -17.68 2.36 5.81
C ASP A 192 -17.64 2.92 7.23
N ALA A 193 -16.48 2.96 7.86
CA ALA A 193 -16.29 3.54 9.20
C ALA A 193 -16.64 5.04 9.22
N ALA A 194 -16.12 5.80 8.25
CA ALA A 194 -16.44 7.21 8.12
C ALA A 194 -17.94 7.44 7.90
N TRP A 195 -18.55 6.71 6.97
CA TRP A 195 -19.97 6.84 6.64
C TRP A 195 -20.89 6.49 7.82
N ASN A 196 -20.56 5.46 8.59
CA ASN A 196 -21.31 5.10 9.80
C ASN A 196 -21.22 6.15 10.91
N ALA A 197 -20.14 6.93 10.93
CA ALA A 197 -19.91 8.02 11.88
C ALA A 197 -20.35 9.40 11.35
N ARG A 198 -21.03 9.47 10.19
CA ARG A 198 -21.43 10.73 9.54
C ARG A 198 -22.35 11.59 10.41
N ALA A 199 -22.37 12.89 10.13
CA ALA A 199 -23.38 13.80 10.65
C ALA A 199 -24.77 13.48 10.06
N ASP A 200 -25.84 13.81 10.79
CA ASP A 200 -27.19 13.40 10.43
C ASP A 200 -27.77 14.15 9.20
N ASP A 201 -27.42 15.43 9.01
CA ASP A 201 -27.99 16.31 7.99
C ASP A 201 -26.98 16.65 6.89
N LEU A 202 -26.52 15.64 6.17
CA LEU A 202 -25.63 15.83 5.02
C LEU A 202 -26.43 15.86 3.70
N PRO A 203 -26.06 16.74 2.73
CA PRO A 203 -26.71 16.79 1.41
C PRO A 203 -26.23 15.67 0.46
N ILE A 204 -25.49 14.68 0.99
CA ILE A 204 -25.02 13.48 0.28
C ILE A 204 -25.78 12.26 0.80
N GLN A 205 -26.15 11.32 -0.11
CA GLN A 205 -27.08 10.23 0.18
C GLN A 205 -26.39 8.87 0.30
N THR A 206 -25.13 8.74 -0.18
CA THR A 206 -24.41 7.47 -0.25
C THR A 206 -22.97 7.63 0.18
N SER A 207 -22.36 6.53 0.66
CA SER A 207 -20.93 6.49 0.97
C SER A 207 -20.06 6.82 -0.26
N TYR A 208 -20.51 6.44 -1.47
CA TYR A 208 -19.81 6.78 -2.70
C TYR A 208 -19.80 8.30 -2.96
N GLN A 209 -20.90 9.00 -2.67
CA GLN A 209 -20.93 10.47 -2.75
C GLN A 209 -19.99 11.10 -1.70
N ALA A 210 -19.88 10.50 -0.51
CA ALA A 210 -18.90 10.93 0.48
C ALA A 210 -17.45 10.74 -0.03
N LEU A 211 -17.17 9.63 -0.72
CA LEU A 211 -15.86 9.39 -1.35
C LEU A 211 -15.55 10.44 -2.43
N ILE A 212 -16.54 10.79 -3.27
CA ILE A 212 -16.39 11.84 -4.28
C ILE A 212 -16.06 13.19 -3.60
N LEU A 213 -16.82 13.59 -2.58
CA LEU A 213 -16.58 14.84 -1.85
C LEU A 213 -15.21 14.82 -1.17
N ALA A 214 -14.84 13.71 -0.55
CA ALA A 214 -13.53 13.54 0.10
C ALA A 214 -12.38 13.73 -0.92
N SER A 215 -12.51 13.19 -2.13
CA SER A 215 -11.50 13.35 -3.17
C SER A 215 -11.31 14.80 -3.63
N ILE A 216 -12.38 15.59 -3.60
CA ILE A 216 -12.32 17.02 -3.89
C ILE A 216 -11.60 17.74 -2.75
N VAL A 217 -12.01 17.49 -1.50
CA VAL A 217 -11.39 18.09 -0.30
C VAL A 217 -9.91 17.77 -0.23
N GLU A 218 -9.52 16.54 -0.56
CA GLU A 218 -8.11 16.11 -0.60
C GLU A 218 -7.27 16.95 -1.57
N LYS A 219 -7.84 17.32 -2.71
CA LYS A 219 -7.14 18.13 -3.74
C LYS A 219 -7.15 19.64 -3.47
N GLU A 220 -8.00 20.12 -2.56
CA GLU A 220 -8.14 21.57 -2.29
C GLU A 220 -7.10 22.09 -1.29
N THR A 221 -6.73 21.31 -0.29
CA THR A 221 -5.81 21.78 0.74
C THR A 221 -4.87 20.72 1.26
N ALA A 222 -3.61 21.11 1.42
CA ALA A 222 -2.61 20.34 2.17
C ALA A 222 -2.75 20.53 3.69
N LEU A 223 -3.49 21.57 4.15
CA LEU A 223 -3.67 21.87 5.57
C LEU A 223 -4.76 20.98 6.17
N ALA A 224 -4.36 19.99 6.95
CA ALA A 224 -5.28 19.06 7.61
C ALA A 224 -6.34 19.77 8.46
N ALA A 225 -5.97 20.88 9.13
CA ALA A 225 -6.88 21.66 9.98
C ALA A 225 -8.01 22.37 9.21
N GLU A 226 -7.83 22.63 7.90
CA GLU A 226 -8.84 23.30 7.07
C GLU A 226 -9.77 22.34 6.34
N ARG A 227 -9.41 21.06 6.21
CA ARG A 227 -10.23 20.06 5.50
C ARG A 227 -11.70 20.04 5.95
N PRO A 228 -12.04 20.01 7.27
CA PRO A 228 -13.44 20.04 7.70
C PRO A 228 -14.18 21.31 7.28
N ARG A 229 -13.50 22.47 7.29
CA ARG A 229 -14.09 23.74 6.93
C ARG A 229 -14.30 23.88 5.43
N ILE A 230 -13.36 23.40 4.61
CA ILE A 230 -13.51 23.32 3.15
C ILE A 230 -14.66 22.37 2.78
N ALA A 231 -14.72 21.20 3.46
CA ALA A 231 -15.86 20.29 3.30
C ALA A 231 -17.18 21.00 3.65
N GLY A 232 -17.20 21.81 4.71
CA GLY A 232 -18.37 22.64 5.10
C GLY A 232 -18.82 23.58 4.01
N VAL A 233 -17.89 24.25 3.32
CA VAL A 233 -18.23 25.12 2.17
C VAL A 233 -18.89 24.31 1.04
N PHE A 234 -18.32 23.16 0.68
CA PHE A 234 -18.89 22.33 -0.39
C PHE A 234 -20.23 21.72 0.02
N THR A 235 -20.38 21.26 1.25
CA THR A 235 -21.65 20.77 1.80
C THR A 235 -22.73 21.83 1.74
N GLU A 236 -22.42 23.07 2.17
CA GLU A 236 -23.38 24.17 2.12
C GLU A 236 -23.76 24.53 0.69
N ARG A 237 -22.80 24.58 -0.26
CA ARG A 237 -23.07 24.77 -1.68
C ARG A 237 -23.99 23.68 -2.24
N LEU A 238 -23.74 22.41 -1.93
CA LEU A 238 -24.60 21.30 -2.34
C LEU A 238 -26.03 21.45 -1.79
N ARG A 239 -26.18 21.84 -0.52
CA ARG A 239 -27.48 22.03 0.15
C ARG A 239 -28.34 23.07 -0.52
N ILE A 240 -27.74 24.18 -0.98
CA ILE A 240 -28.48 25.28 -1.66
C ILE A 240 -28.48 25.16 -3.19
N GLY A 241 -27.97 24.05 -3.77
CA GLY A 241 -27.90 23.85 -5.22
C GLY A 241 -26.87 24.75 -5.92
N MET A 242 -25.92 25.32 -5.19
CA MET A 242 -24.83 26.13 -5.75
C MET A 242 -23.78 25.23 -6.39
N ARG A 243 -23.20 25.64 -7.52
CA ARG A 243 -22.10 24.92 -8.17
C ARG A 243 -20.87 24.88 -7.28
N LEU A 244 -20.13 23.75 -7.29
CA LEU A 244 -18.93 23.60 -6.46
C LEU A 244 -17.79 24.50 -6.93
N GLN A 245 -17.62 24.71 -8.23
CA GLN A 245 -16.63 25.63 -8.83
C GLN A 245 -15.22 25.41 -8.25
N THR A 246 -14.72 24.19 -8.39
CA THR A 246 -13.43 23.77 -7.88
C THR A 246 -12.52 23.35 -9.02
N ASP A 247 -11.34 23.97 -9.11
CA ASP A 247 -10.34 23.76 -10.17
C ASP A 247 -9.90 22.29 -10.29
N PRO A 248 -9.63 21.55 -9.19
CA PRO A 248 -9.22 20.15 -9.26
C PRO A 248 -10.16 19.26 -10.09
N THR A 249 -11.46 19.51 -10.09
CA THR A 249 -12.39 18.70 -10.88
C THR A 249 -12.21 18.94 -12.37
N VAL A 250 -11.99 20.19 -12.78
CA VAL A 250 -11.71 20.54 -14.19
C VAL A 250 -10.38 19.95 -14.63
N ILE A 251 -9.34 20.08 -13.81
CA ILE A 251 -8.01 19.52 -14.05
C ILE A 251 -8.10 18.00 -14.25
N TYR A 252 -8.84 17.30 -13.39
CA TYR A 252 -9.07 15.85 -13.55
C TYR A 252 -9.79 15.54 -14.88
N GLY A 253 -10.82 16.31 -15.22
CA GLY A 253 -11.57 16.15 -16.47
C GLY A 253 -10.74 16.41 -17.73
N LEU A 254 -9.71 17.27 -17.67
CA LEU A 254 -8.74 17.47 -18.75
C LEU A 254 -7.78 16.29 -18.91
N GLY A 255 -7.53 15.54 -17.86
CA GLY A 255 -6.64 14.39 -17.85
C GLY A 255 -5.25 14.71 -18.40
N THR A 256 -4.78 13.93 -19.37
CA THR A 256 -3.46 14.14 -20.02
C THR A 256 -3.36 15.42 -20.83
N GLY A 257 -4.49 16.10 -21.13
CA GLY A 257 -4.51 17.39 -21.81
C GLY A 257 -4.15 18.57 -20.90
N TYR A 258 -4.05 18.37 -19.59
CA TYR A 258 -3.64 19.43 -18.66
C TYR A 258 -2.13 19.65 -18.71
N ASP A 259 -1.71 20.84 -19.07
CA ASP A 259 -0.30 21.23 -19.23
C ASP A 259 0.29 22.00 -18.02
N GLY A 260 -0.43 22.02 -16.90
CA GLY A 260 -0.02 22.75 -15.70
C GLY A 260 -0.62 24.15 -15.60
N ASN A 261 -1.40 24.60 -16.60
CA ASN A 261 -2.03 25.91 -16.60
C ASN A 261 -3.53 25.81 -16.96
N LEU A 262 -4.39 26.11 -15.99
CA LEU A 262 -5.84 26.12 -16.16
C LEU A 262 -6.28 27.45 -16.80
N ARG A 263 -6.87 27.36 -17.98
CA ARG A 263 -7.29 28.53 -18.76
C ARG A 263 -8.77 28.79 -18.58
N ARG A 264 -9.18 30.04 -18.84
CA ARG A 264 -10.60 30.45 -18.84
C ARG A 264 -11.46 29.57 -19.76
N ALA A 265 -10.95 29.22 -20.93
CA ALA A 265 -11.62 28.32 -21.86
C ALA A 265 -11.87 26.91 -21.28
N ASP A 266 -11.01 26.43 -20.40
CA ASP A 266 -11.17 25.13 -19.73
C ASP A 266 -12.30 25.20 -18.69
N LEU A 267 -12.41 26.30 -17.96
CA LEU A 267 -13.51 26.55 -17.01
C LEU A 267 -14.88 26.71 -17.70
N GLU A 268 -14.91 27.24 -18.93
CA GLU A 268 -16.12 27.48 -19.72
C GLU A 268 -16.56 26.25 -20.54
N ARG A 269 -15.63 25.30 -20.80
CA ARG A 269 -15.95 24.09 -21.57
C ARG A 269 -16.76 23.12 -20.72
N ASP A 270 -18.00 22.81 -21.20
CA ASP A 270 -18.82 21.83 -20.48
C ASP A 270 -18.23 20.41 -20.53
N GLY A 271 -18.39 19.71 -19.42
CA GLY A 271 -17.91 18.33 -19.26
C GLY A 271 -18.39 17.73 -17.96
N PRO A 272 -18.38 16.38 -17.83
CA PRO A 272 -18.93 15.70 -16.66
C PRO A 272 -18.22 16.05 -15.34
N TYR A 273 -16.99 16.47 -15.41
CA TYR A 273 -16.18 16.89 -14.25
C TYR A 273 -16.11 18.41 -14.09
N ASN A 274 -16.69 19.20 -14.98
CA ASN A 274 -16.60 20.65 -14.86
C ASN A 274 -17.66 21.20 -13.90
N THR A 275 -17.28 21.39 -12.64
CA THR A 275 -18.15 21.95 -11.59
C THR A 275 -18.37 23.46 -11.69
N TYR A 276 -17.78 24.15 -12.68
CA TYR A 276 -18.13 25.53 -13.05
C TYR A 276 -19.34 25.58 -13.96
N THR A 277 -19.59 24.55 -14.76
CA THR A 277 -20.71 24.50 -15.70
C THR A 277 -21.86 23.65 -15.18
N ARG A 278 -21.55 22.61 -14.38
CA ARG A 278 -22.53 21.66 -13.83
C ARG A 278 -22.69 21.80 -12.33
N ALA A 279 -23.91 21.62 -11.83
CA ALA A 279 -24.22 21.61 -10.41
C ALA A 279 -24.03 20.17 -9.82
N GLY A 280 -23.84 20.09 -8.52
CA GLY A 280 -23.67 18.83 -7.82
C GLY A 280 -22.25 18.27 -7.84
N LEU A 281 -22.11 17.03 -7.41
CA LEU A 281 -20.85 16.29 -7.41
C LEU A 281 -20.52 15.78 -8.83
N PRO A 282 -19.23 15.64 -9.19
CA PRO A 282 -18.84 14.95 -10.41
C PRO A 282 -19.24 13.46 -10.35
N PRO A 283 -19.21 12.73 -11.49
CA PRO A 283 -19.69 11.35 -11.55
C PRO A 283 -18.85 10.35 -10.78
N THR A 284 -17.56 10.63 -10.55
CA THR A 284 -16.62 9.78 -9.80
C THR A 284 -15.75 10.64 -8.90
N PRO A 285 -15.03 10.04 -7.94
CA PRO A 285 -13.89 10.69 -7.31
C PRO A 285 -12.88 11.20 -8.35
N ILE A 286 -12.01 12.12 -7.95
CA ILE A 286 -10.97 12.73 -8.80
C ILE A 286 -9.55 12.45 -8.29
N ALA A 287 -9.43 11.74 -7.18
CA ALA A 287 -8.17 11.35 -6.55
C ALA A 287 -8.43 10.27 -5.50
N LEU A 288 -7.37 9.71 -4.95
CA LEU A 288 -7.37 8.78 -3.81
C LEU A 288 -7.33 9.60 -2.50
N PRO A 289 -8.45 9.72 -1.77
CA PRO A 289 -8.49 10.51 -0.54
C PRO A 289 -7.97 9.70 0.66
N GLY A 290 -7.27 10.39 1.58
CA GLY A 290 -6.88 9.83 2.86
C GLY A 290 -7.99 9.86 3.91
N ALA A 291 -7.71 9.26 5.08
CA ALA A 291 -8.68 9.17 6.19
C ALA A 291 -9.19 10.55 6.65
N ALA A 292 -8.31 11.55 6.68
CA ALA A 292 -8.68 12.89 7.13
C ALA A 292 -9.67 13.59 6.17
N ALA A 293 -9.53 13.38 4.86
CA ALA A 293 -10.46 13.90 3.86
C ALA A 293 -11.81 13.15 3.89
N LEU A 294 -11.79 11.81 4.08
CA LEU A 294 -13.02 11.04 4.29
C LEU A 294 -13.77 11.52 5.52
N GLN A 295 -13.08 11.72 6.63
CA GLN A 295 -13.68 12.22 7.87
C GLN A 295 -14.25 13.63 7.71
N ALA A 296 -13.53 14.52 7.02
CA ALA A 296 -13.99 15.88 6.73
C ALA A 296 -15.27 15.89 5.87
N ALA A 297 -15.34 15.03 4.86
CA ALA A 297 -16.50 14.95 3.97
C ALA A 297 -17.79 14.50 4.67
N VAL A 298 -17.68 13.65 5.71
CA VAL A 298 -18.82 13.13 6.46
C VAL A 298 -19.10 13.87 7.77
N ARG A 299 -18.16 14.70 8.24
CA ARG A 299 -18.29 15.56 9.41
C ARG A 299 -17.73 16.96 9.11
N PRO A 300 -18.36 17.68 8.20
CA PRO A 300 -17.92 19.03 7.84
C PRO A 300 -18.09 20.02 8.99
N ASP A 301 -17.22 21.03 9.04
CA ASP A 301 -17.36 22.17 9.94
C ASP A 301 -18.20 23.25 9.23
N GLU A 302 -19.51 23.19 9.41
CA GLU A 302 -20.47 24.06 8.75
C GLU A 302 -20.66 25.38 9.51
N ARG A 303 -20.15 26.47 8.93
CA ARG A 303 -20.24 27.84 9.50
C ARG A 303 -21.09 28.77 8.63
N GLY A 304 -21.82 28.23 7.66
CA GLY A 304 -22.56 29.00 6.66
C GLY A 304 -21.64 29.74 5.68
N GLU A 305 -20.41 29.27 5.50
CA GLU A 305 -19.44 29.84 4.57
C GLU A 305 -19.66 29.22 3.18
N LEU A 306 -19.65 30.08 2.17
CA LEU A 306 -19.88 29.68 0.77
C LEU A 306 -18.65 29.86 -0.11
N TYR A 307 -17.61 30.55 0.39
CA TYR A 307 -16.42 30.91 -0.39
C TYR A 307 -15.17 30.76 0.45
N PHE A 308 -14.08 30.40 -0.21
CA PHE A 308 -12.73 30.47 0.33
C PHE A 308 -11.76 30.91 -0.75
N VAL A 309 -10.65 31.49 -0.36
CA VAL A 309 -9.54 31.88 -1.24
C VAL A 309 -8.24 31.79 -0.44
N ALA A 310 -7.15 31.42 -1.10
CA ALA A 310 -5.83 31.40 -0.46
C ALA A 310 -5.49 32.77 0.14
N THR A 311 -4.92 32.80 1.36
CA THR A 311 -4.48 34.05 1.97
C THR A 311 -3.27 34.66 1.28
N GLY A 312 -2.49 33.86 0.55
CA GLY A 312 -1.17 34.23 0.01
C GLY A 312 -0.06 34.30 1.05
N LEU A 313 -0.34 33.84 2.29
CA LEU A 313 0.64 33.69 3.35
C LEU A 313 1.49 32.41 3.12
N PRO A 314 2.70 32.33 3.72
CA PRO A 314 3.59 31.16 3.56
C PRO A 314 3.01 29.87 4.17
N ASP A 315 2.06 29.98 5.08
CA ASP A 315 1.41 28.85 5.75
C ASP A 315 0.40 28.10 4.86
N GLY A 316 0.09 28.62 3.65
CA GLY A 316 -0.85 28.02 2.72
C GLY A 316 -2.32 28.09 3.15
N SER A 317 -2.64 28.92 4.15
CA SER A 317 -4.01 29.07 4.70
C SER A 317 -5.00 29.71 3.73
N HIS A 318 -6.30 29.51 4.02
CA HIS A 318 -7.40 30.12 3.28
C HIS A 318 -8.17 31.12 4.15
N GLU A 319 -8.72 32.12 3.49
CA GLU A 319 -9.70 33.05 4.07
C GLU A 319 -11.11 32.62 3.59
N PHE A 320 -12.01 32.41 4.55
CA PHE A 320 -13.36 31.92 4.29
C PHE A 320 -14.38 33.06 4.40
N SER A 321 -15.43 33.00 3.60
CA SER A 321 -16.43 34.06 3.51
C SER A 321 -17.84 33.50 3.32
N ARG A 322 -18.84 34.14 3.97
CA ARG A 322 -20.26 33.78 3.81
C ARG A 322 -20.92 34.47 2.61
N THR A 323 -20.41 35.61 2.18
CA THR A 323 -20.99 36.41 1.09
C THR A 323 -19.99 36.65 -0.02
N LEU A 324 -20.50 36.84 -1.25
CA LEU A 324 -19.66 37.15 -2.40
C LEU A 324 -18.85 38.43 -2.20
N ALA A 325 -19.47 39.47 -1.62
CA ALA A 325 -18.78 40.77 -1.37
C ALA A 325 -17.57 40.60 -0.43
N ALA A 326 -17.73 39.79 0.64
CA ALA A 326 -16.62 39.49 1.55
C ALA A 326 -15.52 38.68 0.84
N HIS A 327 -15.92 37.73 -0.01
CA HIS A 327 -14.98 36.93 -0.82
C HIS A 327 -14.20 37.81 -1.81
N GLU A 328 -14.86 38.69 -2.53
CA GLU A 328 -14.18 39.62 -3.46
C GLU A 328 -13.18 40.53 -2.74
N ALA A 329 -13.51 40.96 -1.52
CA ALA A 329 -12.56 41.70 -0.69
C ALA A 329 -11.34 40.83 -0.27
N ALA A 330 -11.56 39.55 0.07
CA ALA A 330 -10.48 38.60 0.35
C ALA A 330 -9.60 38.35 -0.89
N VAL A 331 -10.20 38.16 -2.07
CA VAL A 331 -9.46 38.02 -3.35
C VAL A 331 -8.59 39.25 -3.62
N LYS A 332 -9.08 40.47 -3.39
CA LYS A 332 -8.26 41.69 -3.53
C LYS A 332 -7.04 41.66 -2.59
N ARG A 333 -7.20 41.23 -1.33
CA ARG A 333 -6.08 41.08 -0.36
C ARG A 333 -5.06 40.05 -0.85
N TYR A 334 -5.53 38.89 -1.31
CA TYR A 334 -4.68 37.87 -1.91
C TYR A 334 -3.85 38.40 -3.07
N LEU A 335 -4.48 39.09 -4.03
CA LEU A 335 -3.81 39.63 -5.22
C LEU A 335 -2.76 40.68 -4.88
N VAL A 336 -2.97 41.50 -3.85
CA VAL A 336 -1.96 42.46 -3.35
C VAL A 336 -0.74 41.72 -2.82
N ARG A 337 -0.93 40.71 -1.96
CA ARG A 337 0.16 39.91 -1.39
C ARG A 337 0.90 39.13 -2.49
N TYR A 338 0.18 38.54 -3.42
CA TYR A 338 0.75 37.80 -4.57
C TYR A 338 1.68 38.69 -5.41
N ARG A 339 1.24 39.93 -5.74
CA ARG A 339 2.05 40.89 -6.48
C ARG A 339 3.31 41.31 -5.71
N GLN A 340 3.17 41.62 -4.42
CA GLN A 340 4.31 41.99 -3.57
C GLN A 340 5.37 40.89 -3.53
N ARG A 341 4.95 39.64 -3.39
CA ARG A 341 5.87 38.48 -3.37
C ARG A 341 6.60 38.28 -4.70
N ASN A 342 5.93 38.53 -5.84
CA ASN A 342 6.50 38.34 -7.16
C ASN A 342 7.29 39.56 -7.67
N SER A 343 7.08 40.77 -7.10
CA SER A 343 7.82 41.97 -7.41
C SER A 343 9.21 42.03 -6.69
N GLY A 344 9.44 41.14 -5.73
CA GLY A 344 10.72 41.01 -5.00
C GLY A 344 11.63 39.89 -5.53
N ARG A 345 11.25 39.24 -6.64
CA ARG A 345 12.05 38.28 -7.38
C ARG A 345 12.49 38.91 -8.72
#